data_2a05c6b0bd88009b34bb3316f1321289
#
_entry.id   2a05c6b0bd88009b34bb3316f1321289
#
_cell.length_a   1.000
_cell.length_b   1.000
_cell.length_c   1.000
_cell.angle_alpha   90.00
_cell.angle_beta   90.00
_cell.angle_gamma   90.00
#
_symmetry.space_group_name_H-M   'P 1'
#
loop_
_entity.id
_entity.type
_entity.pdbx_description
1 polymer ?
#
loop_
_entity_poly.entity_id
_entity_poly.type
_entity_poly.pdbx_seq_one_letter_code
_entity_poly.pdbx_strand_id
1 'polypeptide(L)'
;MKLLAYRKNDGLGDWMMAMSVLKMVNQQYPDIDIDVHVEETTDEDNARQHRFLQGVYDIIDNVDVKLTKVFEADKNHYDYYTGHMLYPTPLPRYDLYQISSDSPKRKHLIHGMIDNFNEETSLDLKYDEKVLAQFIDIVPFSYHKPYVVMPSCGRNKDKEHDGKWWGYKNYSELAKRLREHYSIIQIGSSDQPILDDVDHVVLGRPLKHVLGIMKESEFYVGEINGMIHLAGHHGIPAYAIYCGGGEHPEFTGYKNQIPTWGKTVEHVYITIKKEE
;
A
#
# COMPACT_ATOMS: atom_id res chain seq x y z
N MET A 1 22.24 -18.38 9.27
CA MET A 1 22.01 -17.19 10.15
C MET A 1 20.54 -16.92 10.22
N LYS A 2 20.05 -16.36 11.32
CA LYS A 2 18.62 -16.06 11.51
C LYS A 2 18.39 -14.58 11.73
N LEU A 3 17.42 -14.01 11.01
CA LEU A 3 16.93 -12.64 11.15
C LEU A 3 15.51 -12.67 11.72
N LEU A 4 15.26 -11.91 12.78
CA LEU A 4 13.91 -11.60 13.23
C LEU A 4 13.48 -10.23 12.70
N ALA A 5 12.48 -10.21 11.84
CA ALA A 5 11.77 -9.01 11.44
C ALA A 5 10.49 -8.86 12.30
N TYR A 6 10.48 -7.83 13.12
CA TYR A 6 9.40 -7.57 14.08
C TYR A 6 8.65 -6.33 13.71
N ARG A 7 7.31 -6.40 13.68
CA ARG A 7 6.49 -5.23 13.36
C ARG A 7 5.13 -5.21 14.05
N LYS A 8 4.71 -3.97 14.38
CA LYS A 8 3.32 -3.70 14.78
C LYS A 8 2.36 -3.85 13.60
N ASN A 9 1.10 -4.10 13.93
CA ASN A 9 0.01 -4.20 12.97
C ASN A 9 -0.34 -2.81 12.38
N ASP A 10 0.36 -2.45 11.31
CA ASP A 10 0.24 -1.16 10.60
C ASP A 10 -0.47 -1.28 9.24
N GLY A 11 -0.45 -0.19 8.45
CA GLY A 11 -1.09 -0.13 7.14
C GLY A 11 -0.58 -1.19 6.15
N LEU A 12 -1.48 -1.70 5.31
CA LEU A 12 -1.14 -2.72 4.30
C LEU A 12 -0.03 -2.26 3.33
N GLY A 13 -0.01 -0.97 2.99
CA GLY A 13 1.02 -0.41 2.11
C GLY A 13 2.41 -0.51 2.73
N ASP A 14 2.52 -0.21 4.01
CA ASP A 14 3.78 -0.31 4.75
C ASP A 14 4.26 -1.76 4.80
N TRP A 15 3.35 -2.72 5.01
CA TRP A 15 3.69 -4.14 5.00
C TRP A 15 4.17 -4.62 3.63
N MET A 16 3.55 -4.17 2.53
CA MET A 16 4.03 -4.49 1.18
C MET A 16 5.45 -3.96 0.93
N MET A 17 5.74 -2.75 1.38
CA MET A 17 7.09 -2.18 1.27
C MET A 17 8.09 -2.97 2.12
N ALA A 18 7.72 -3.35 3.35
CA ALA A 18 8.56 -4.18 4.22
C ALA A 18 8.85 -5.56 3.60
N MET A 19 7.84 -6.21 3.02
CA MET A 19 8.04 -7.49 2.32
C MET A 19 9.01 -7.33 1.14
N SER A 20 9.02 -6.19 0.46
CA SER A 20 10.00 -5.92 -0.59
C SER A 20 11.43 -5.82 -0.03
N VAL A 21 11.62 -5.19 1.13
CA VAL A 21 12.92 -5.18 1.81
C VAL A 21 13.35 -6.61 2.16
N LEU A 22 12.46 -7.42 2.74
CA LEU A 22 12.77 -8.81 3.09
C LEU A 22 13.05 -9.68 1.85
N LYS A 23 12.38 -9.41 0.72
CA LYS A 23 12.70 -10.06 -0.56
C LYS A 23 14.11 -9.73 -1.04
N MET A 24 14.52 -8.47 -0.90
CA MET A 24 15.90 -8.06 -1.20
C MET A 24 16.91 -8.75 -0.28
N VAL A 25 16.58 -8.96 1.01
CA VAL A 25 17.40 -9.76 1.93
C VAL A 25 17.52 -11.19 1.43
N ASN A 26 16.42 -11.86 1.07
CA ASN A 26 16.48 -13.22 0.53
C ASN A 26 17.40 -13.35 -0.69
N GLN A 27 17.46 -12.31 -1.55
CA GLN A 27 18.26 -12.34 -2.75
C GLN A 27 19.74 -12.04 -2.50
N GLN A 28 20.02 -11.04 -1.65
CA GLN A 28 21.41 -10.58 -1.40
C GLN A 28 22.08 -11.39 -0.30
N TYR A 29 21.32 -12.01 0.58
CA TYR A 29 21.79 -12.82 1.72
C TYR A 29 21.03 -14.14 1.80
N PRO A 30 21.18 -15.06 0.82
CA PRO A 30 20.37 -16.28 0.72
C PRO A 30 20.54 -17.27 1.88
N ASP A 31 21.62 -17.12 2.67
CA ASP A 31 21.91 -17.95 3.86
C ASP A 31 21.24 -17.42 5.13
N ILE A 32 20.49 -16.32 5.04
CA ILE A 32 19.72 -15.78 6.17
C ILE A 32 18.30 -16.35 6.13
N ASP A 33 17.93 -17.10 7.15
CA ASP A 33 16.55 -17.51 7.40
C ASP A 33 15.81 -16.35 8.06
N ILE A 34 14.64 -15.97 7.52
CA ILE A 34 13.86 -14.83 8.00
C ILE A 34 12.65 -15.33 8.75
N ASP A 35 12.54 -14.95 10.02
CA ASP A 35 11.33 -15.07 10.81
C ASP A 35 10.64 -13.71 10.91
N VAL A 36 9.32 -13.69 10.72
CA VAL A 36 8.50 -12.47 10.82
C VAL A 36 7.52 -12.60 11.96
N HIS A 37 7.57 -11.66 12.88
CA HIS A 37 6.63 -11.54 14.00
C HIS A 37 5.77 -10.28 13.84
N VAL A 38 4.44 -10.47 13.91
CA VAL A 38 3.47 -9.36 13.91
C VAL A 38 3.01 -9.12 15.33
N GLU A 39 3.34 -7.97 15.89
CA GLU A 39 2.85 -7.58 17.20
C GLU A 39 1.37 -7.20 17.12
N GLU A 40 0.54 -7.95 17.82
CA GLU A 40 -0.87 -7.60 17.99
C GLU A 40 -0.99 -6.47 19.00
N THR A 41 -1.44 -5.30 18.56
CA THR A 41 -1.71 -4.20 19.48
C THR A 41 -3.01 -4.48 20.26
N THR A 42 -2.94 -4.37 21.58
CA THR A 42 -4.05 -4.70 22.50
C THR A 42 -5.04 -3.56 22.72
N ASP A 43 -4.98 -2.48 21.94
CA ASP A 43 -5.85 -1.31 22.12
C ASP A 43 -7.32 -1.63 21.82
N GLU A 44 -8.23 -1.00 22.57
CA GLU A 44 -9.66 -1.30 22.68
C GLU A 44 -10.51 -1.22 21.39
N ASP A 45 -9.91 -0.85 20.27
CA ASP A 45 -10.58 -0.78 18.95
C ASP A 45 -10.52 -2.13 18.17
N ASN A 46 -10.82 -3.22 18.87
CA ASN A 46 -10.66 -4.61 18.45
C ASN A 46 -11.10 -4.96 17.02
N ALA A 47 -12.22 -4.43 16.53
CA ALA A 47 -12.75 -4.79 15.21
C ALA A 47 -11.92 -4.23 14.03
N ARG A 48 -11.26 -3.07 14.23
CA ARG A 48 -10.37 -2.46 13.24
C ARG A 48 -9.06 -3.21 13.14
N GLN A 49 -8.53 -3.58 14.30
CA GLN A 49 -7.25 -4.28 14.42
C GLN A 49 -7.32 -5.68 13.81
N HIS A 50 -8.38 -6.43 14.05
CA HIS A 50 -8.57 -7.76 13.47
C HIS A 50 -8.61 -7.75 11.93
N ARG A 51 -9.21 -6.72 11.32
CA ARG A 51 -9.26 -6.61 9.85
C ARG A 51 -7.92 -6.24 9.23
N PHE A 52 -7.19 -5.32 9.87
CA PHE A 52 -5.81 -5.00 9.44
C PHE A 52 -4.90 -6.21 9.60
N LEU A 53 -5.01 -6.91 10.72
CA LEU A 53 -4.22 -8.11 11.00
C LEU A 53 -4.48 -9.20 9.96
N GLN A 54 -5.74 -9.45 9.59
CA GLN A 54 -6.06 -10.40 8.53
C GLN A 54 -5.42 -10.00 7.19
N GLY A 55 -5.49 -8.73 6.81
CA GLY A 55 -4.84 -8.23 5.60
C GLY A 55 -3.32 -8.33 5.65
N VAL A 56 -2.72 -8.12 6.81
CA VAL A 56 -1.27 -8.31 7.04
C VAL A 56 -0.90 -9.78 6.89
N TYR A 57 -1.66 -10.69 7.47
CA TYR A 57 -1.42 -12.13 7.31
C TYR A 57 -1.65 -12.58 5.86
N ASP A 58 -2.66 -12.03 5.16
CA ASP A 58 -2.84 -12.27 3.72
C ASP A 58 -1.61 -11.86 2.91
N ILE A 59 -0.94 -10.75 3.28
CA ILE A 59 0.31 -10.34 2.65
C ILE A 59 1.41 -11.35 2.97
N ILE A 60 1.69 -11.61 4.25
CA ILE A 60 2.78 -12.50 4.68
C ILE A 60 2.66 -13.90 4.08
N ASP A 61 1.44 -14.44 4.05
CA ASP A 61 1.18 -15.81 3.62
C ASP A 61 1.16 -15.98 2.08
N ASN A 62 1.03 -14.89 1.31
CA ASN A 62 0.83 -14.96 -0.14
C ASN A 62 1.85 -14.19 -0.99
N VAL A 63 2.86 -13.55 -0.40
CA VAL A 63 3.93 -12.90 -1.16
C VAL A 63 5.09 -13.85 -1.49
N ASP A 64 5.81 -13.54 -2.55
CA ASP A 64 6.97 -14.28 -3.04
C ASP A 64 8.26 -14.00 -2.23
N VAL A 65 8.15 -14.07 -0.90
CA VAL A 65 9.25 -13.88 0.05
C VAL A 65 9.45 -15.17 0.84
N LYS A 66 10.68 -15.68 0.88
CA LYS A 66 10.99 -16.85 1.70
C LYS A 66 11.15 -16.41 3.15
N LEU A 67 10.17 -16.74 3.98
CA LEU A 67 10.15 -16.40 5.41
C LEU A 67 9.32 -17.39 6.22
N THR A 68 9.43 -17.33 7.54
CA THR A 68 8.61 -18.07 8.49
C THR A 68 7.83 -17.10 9.38
N LYS A 69 6.52 -17.25 9.44
CA LYS A 69 5.69 -16.50 10.38
C LYS A 69 5.81 -17.10 11.77
N VAL A 70 6.15 -16.29 12.77
CA VAL A 70 6.27 -16.72 14.17
C VAL A 70 5.33 -15.90 15.06
N PHE A 71 4.69 -16.56 16.02
CA PHE A 71 3.72 -15.93 16.93
C PHE A 71 4.36 -15.49 18.24
N GLU A 72 5.45 -16.12 18.61
CA GLU A 72 6.27 -15.75 19.75
C GLU A 72 7.73 -15.71 19.30
N ALA A 73 8.44 -14.66 19.70
CA ALA A 73 9.84 -14.49 19.33
C ALA A 73 10.65 -13.91 20.50
N ASP A 74 11.72 -14.59 20.85
CA ASP A 74 12.76 -14.06 21.74
C ASP A 74 13.94 -13.59 20.88
N LYS A 75 14.15 -12.28 20.80
CA LYS A 75 15.22 -11.66 20.00
C LYS A 75 16.62 -12.18 20.31
N ASN A 76 16.85 -12.74 21.50
CA ASN A 76 18.13 -13.30 21.89
C ASN A 76 18.49 -14.60 21.13
N HIS A 77 17.55 -15.21 20.41
CA HIS A 77 17.75 -16.40 19.58
C HIS A 77 18.06 -16.11 18.12
N TYR A 78 18.27 -14.83 17.76
CA TYR A 78 18.52 -14.40 16.39
C TYR A 78 19.89 -13.73 16.25
N ASP A 79 20.55 -13.96 15.12
CA ASP A 79 21.81 -13.30 14.75
C ASP A 79 21.58 -11.82 14.42
N TYR A 80 20.40 -11.51 13.86
CA TYR A 80 19.98 -10.17 13.48
C TYR A 80 18.56 -9.90 13.98
N TYR A 81 18.32 -8.66 14.37
CA TYR A 81 17.00 -8.18 14.77
C TYR A 81 16.72 -6.84 14.11
N THR A 82 15.52 -6.69 13.56
CA THR A 82 15.04 -5.42 13.06
C THR A 82 13.61 -5.18 13.53
N GLY A 83 13.44 -4.20 14.42
CA GLY A 83 12.16 -3.81 14.99
C GLY A 83 11.67 -2.47 14.46
N HIS A 84 12.61 -1.62 14.02
CA HIS A 84 12.29 -0.30 13.49
C HIS A 84 12.30 -0.25 11.95
N MET A 85 12.66 -1.34 11.28
CA MET A 85 12.68 -1.43 9.82
C MET A 85 11.45 -0.79 9.16
N LEU A 86 10.42 -0.59 9.92
CA LEU A 86 9.09 -0.27 9.44
C LEU A 86 8.59 1.09 9.88
N TYR A 87 9.34 1.74 10.75
CA TYR A 87 9.24 3.17 10.90
C TYR A 87 10.53 3.74 10.30
N PRO A 88 10.47 4.44 9.15
CA PRO A 88 11.55 5.35 8.87
C PRO A 88 11.77 6.09 10.16
N THR A 89 13.01 6.04 10.72
CA THR A 89 13.40 6.82 11.90
C THR A 89 12.61 8.11 11.86
N PRO A 90 12.07 8.58 12.96
CA PRO A 90 11.22 9.73 12.91
C PRO A 90 12.00 10.89 12.27
N LEU A 91 12.00 10.94 10.93
CA LEU A 91 11.82 12.23 10.32
C LEU A 91 10.48 12.61 10.92
N PRO A 92 10.47 13.52 11.93
CA PRO A 92 9.23 13.90 12.54
C PRO A 92 8.26 14.13 11.40
N ARG A 93 7.05 13.58 11.45
CA ARG A 93 6.04 13.83 10.41
C ARG A 93 5.88 15.33 10.13
N TYR A 94 6.38 16.16 11.01
CA TYR A 94 6.43 17.60 10.97
C TYR A 94 7.55 18.17 10.08
N ASP A 95 8.67 17.50 9.90
CA ASP A 95 9.76 17.98 9.02
C ASP A 95 9.44 17.76 7.54
N LEU A 96 8.50 16.87 7.22
CA LEU A 96 7.97 16.72 5.86
C LEU A 96 7.29 18.00 5.33
N TYR A 97 6.81 18.87 6.21
CA TYR A 97 6.17 20.13 5.84
C TYR A 97 7.12 21.32 5.73
N GLN A 98 8.34 21.20 6.28
CA GLN A 98 9.32 22.31 6.30
C GLN A 98 10.53 22.07 5.40
N ILE A 99 10.51 21.04 4.55
CA ILE A 99 11.64 20.77 3.68
C ILE A 99 11.71 21.88 2.62
N SER A 100 12.66 22.81 2.83
CA SER A 100 13.04 23.82 1.86
C SER A 100 13.55 23.16 0.56
N SER A 101 13.59 23.92 -0.52
CA SER A 101 14.13 23.51 -1.83
C SER A 101 15.56 22.93 -1.78
N ASP A 102 16.27 23.12 -0.67
CA ASP A 102 17.67 22.72 -0.46
C ASP A 102 17.81 21.43 0.35
N SER A 103 16.71 20.74 0.66
CA SER A 103 16.74 19.47 1.40
C SER A 103 17.39 18.34 0.60
N PRO A 104 18.08 17.38 1.27
CA PRO A 104 18.64 16.22 0.58
C PRO A 104 17.56 15.50 -0.21
N LYS A 105 17.89 14.99 -1.40
CA LYS A 105 16.96 14.34 -2.33
C LYS A 105 16.01 13.41 -1.59
N ARG A 106 14.73 13.70 -1.68
CA ARG A 106 13.67 12.86 -1.12
C ARG A 106 13.80 11.45 -1.68
N LYS A 107 13.71 10.46 -0.81
CA LYS A 107 13.82 9.05 -1.21
C LYS A 107 12.47 8.37 -1.00
N HIS A 108 12.14 7.41 -1.84
CA HIS A 108 10.99 6.51 -1.62
C HIS A 108 11.10 5.83 -0.24
N LEU A 109 9.97 5.58 0.43
CA LEU A 109 9.94 5.01 1.80
C LEU A 109 10.70 3.68 1.92
N ILE A 110 10.72 2.85 0.87
CA ILE A 110 11.52 1.61 0.84
C ILE A 110 13.01 1.89 1.07
N HIS A 111 13.55 2.98 0.53
CA HIS A 111 14.96 3.35 0.79
C HIS A 111 15.19 3.68 2.27
N GLY A 112 14.25 4.39 2.91
CA GLY A 112 14.33 4.67 4.35
C GLY A 112 14.28 3.39 5.19
N MET A 113 13.45 2.43 4.80
CA MET A 113 13.39 1.12 5.45
C MET A 113 14.72 0.34 5.29
N ILE A 114 15.37 0.42 4.13
CA ILE A 114 16.68 -0.21 3.91
C ILE A 114 17.76 0.48 4.73
N ASP A 115 17.78 1.80 4.79
CA ASP A 115 18.73 2.54 5.61
C ASP A 115 18.62 2.11 7.09
N ASN A 116 17.39 2.03 7.63
CA ASN A 116 17.14 1.56 8.99
C ASN A 116 17.55 0.09 9.20
N PHE A 117 17.20 -0.77 8.23
CA PHE A 117 17.60 -2.18 8.26
C PHE A 117 19.14 -2.33 8.36
N ASN A 118 19.87 -1.59 7.53
CA ASN A 118 21.34 -1.62 7.53
C ASN A 118 21.92 -1.11 8.87
N GLU A 119 21.35 -0.05 9.44
CA GLU A 119 21.75 0.47 10.75
C GLU A 119 21.54 -0.56 11.87
N GLU A 120 20.38 -1.23 11.89
CA GLU A 120 20.03 -2.18 12.94
C GLU A 120 20.79 -3.50 12.84
N THR A 121 21.03 -3.99 11.61
CA THR A 121 21.64 -5.31 11.39
C THR A 121 23.12 -5.25 11.08
N SER A 122 23.66 -4.08 10.78
CA SER A 122 25.03 -3.88 10.24
C SER A 122 25.28 -4.63 8.91
N LEU A 123 24.22 -5.04 8.21
CA LEU A 123 24.29 -5.55 6.83
C LEU A 123 24.34 -4.37 5.86
N ASP A 124 24.78 -4.61 4.62
CA ASP A 124 24.86 -3.60 3.56
C ASP A 124 23.85 -3.90 2.45
N LEU A 125 22.56 -3.98 2.82
CA LEU A 125 21.47 -4.24 1.88
C LEU A 125 21.35 -3.10 0.86
N LYS A 126 21.30 -3.45 -0.42
CA LYS A 126 21.14 -2.48 -1.51
C LYS A 126 19.73 -2.51 -2.07
N TYR A 127 19.21 -1.32 -2.37
CA TYR A 127 17.94 -1.20 -3.06
C TYR A 127 18.02 -1.74 -4.49
N ASP A 128 17.05 -2.55 -4.87
CA ASP A 128 16.81 -2.97 -6.24
C ASP A 128 15.33 -2.77 -6.60
N GLU A 129 15.04 -1.81 -7.48
CA GLU A 129 13.68 -1.49 -7.89
C GLU A 129 12.94 -2.63 -8.61
N LYS A 130 13.68 -3.64 -9.11
CA LYS A 130 13.11 -4.82 -9.76
C LYS A 130 12.68 -5.88 -8.77
N VAL A 131 13.04 -5.72 -7.50
CA VAL A 131 12.80 -6.69 -6.44
C VAL A 131 11.70 -6.20 -5.52
N LEU A 132 10.52 -5.96 -6.07
CA LEU A 132 9.33 -5.69 -5.27
C LEU A 132 8.62 -7.01 -4.92
N ALA A 133 8.11 -7.12 -3.68
CA ALA A 133 7.32 -8.28 -3.27
C ALA A 133 6.01 -8.34 -4.06
N GLN A 134 5.62 -9.52 -4.49
CA GLN A 134 4.41 -9.75 -5.26
C GLN A 134 3.61 -10.92 -4.68
N PHE A 135 2.30 -10.86 -4.80
CA PHE A 135 1.44 -11.99 -4.47
C PHE A 135 1.67 -13.14 -5.46
N ILE A 136 1.79 -14.37 -4.94
CA ILE A 136 2.03 -15.58 -5.75
C ILE A 136 0.72 -16.06 -6.37
N ASP A 137 -0.33 -16.18 -5.56
CA ASP A 137 -1.60 -16.78 -5.95
C ASP A 137 -2.70 -15.70 -6.12
N ILE A 138 -2.67 -15.00 -7.27
CA ILE A 138 -3.73 -14.06 -7.61
C ILE A 138 -4.91 -14.84 -8.19
N VAL A 139 -6.10 -14.60 -7.66
CA VAL A 139 -7.32 -15.23 -8.19
C VAL A 139 -7.73 -14.52 -9.48
N PRO A 140 -7.73 -15.20 -10.63
CA PRO A 140 -8.13 -14.59 -11.89
C PRO A 140 -9.55 -14.00 -11.80
N PHE A 141 -9.72 -12.86 -12.42
CA PHE A 141 -11.02 -12.21 -12.55
C PHE A 141 -11.28 -11.92 -14.03
N SER A 142 -12.51 -12.06 -14.48
CA SER A 142 -12.90 -11.69 -15.84
C SER A 142 -14.18 -10.86 -15.81
N TYR A 143 -14.20 -9.84 -16.63
CA TYR A 143 -15.35 -8.97 -16.80
C TYR A 143 -15.57 -8.70 -18.30
N HIS A 144 -16.81 -8.55 -18.72
CA HIS A 144 -17.18 -8.53 -20.15
C HIS A 144 -17.05 -7.15 -20.80
N LYS A 145 -16.69 -6.12 -20.04
CA LYS A 145 -16.51 -4.75 -20.51
C LYS A 145 -15.23 -4.14 -19.93
N PRO A 146 -14.65 -3.13 -20.59
CA PRO A 146 -13.60 -2.34 -19.98
C PRO A 146 -14.08 -1.73 -18.65
N TYR A 147 -13.26 -1.83 -17.61
CA TYR A 147 -13.62 -1.33 -16.30
C TYR A 147 -12.44 -0.71 -15.57
N VAL A 148 -12.77 0.20 -14.68
CA VAL A 148 -11.81 0.82 -13.75
C VAL A 148 -12.16 0.45 -12.33
N VAL A 149 -11.14 0.44 -11.47
CA VAL A 149 -11.29 0.10 -10.07
C VAL A 149 -11.10 1.33 -9.21
N MET A 150 -12.00 1.53 -8.28
CA MET A 150 -11.97 2.64 -7.32
C MET A 150 -12.07 2.09 -5.88
N PRO A 151 -11.39 2.70 -4.90
CA PRO A 151 -11.58 2.32 -3.50
C PRO A 151 -12.89 2.91 -2.98
N SER A 152 -13.31 2.41 -1.83
CA SER A 152 -14.27 3.15 -1.01
C SER A 152 -13.62 4.39 -0.40
N CYS A 153 -14.41 5.42 -0.16
CA CYS A 153 -14.01 6.73 0.37
C CYS A 153 -13.64 6.75 1.86
N GLY A 154 -13.28 5.62 2.45
CA GLY A 154 -13.12 5.52 3.91
C GLY A 154 -14.45 5.21 4.61
N ARG A 155 -14.47 5.31 5.96
CA ARG A 155 -15.55 4.75 6.78
C ARG A 155 -16.79 5.62 6.95
N ASN A 156 -16.73 6.88 6.58
CA ASN A 156 -17.82 7.83 6.85
C ASN A 156 -18.14 8.63 5.59
N LYS A 157 -19.39 8.51 5.13
CA LYS A 157 -19.91 9.31 4.01
C LYS A 157 -19.89 10.82 4.27
N ASP A 158 -19.97 11.20 5.54
CA ASP A 158 -20.05 12.61 5.96
C ASP A 158 -18.69 13.26 6.16
N LYS A 159 -17.59 12.47 6.16
CA LYS A 159 -16.26 13.04 6.18
C LYS A 159 -15.92 13.62 4.83
N GLU A 160 -15.97 14.93 4.78
CA GLU A 160 -15.37 15.71 3.72
C GLU A 160 -13.84 15.54 3.76
N HIS A 161 -13.17 15.92 2.69
CA HIS A 161 -11.74 15.93 2.52
C HIS A 161 -11.00 16.43 3.78
N ASP A 162 -10.28 15.56 4.46
CA ASP A 162 -9.53 15.87 5.70
C ASP A 162 -8.00 15.83 5.50
N GLY A 163 -7.54 16.11 4.29
CA GLY A 163 -6.13 16.11 3.91
C GLY A 163 -5.57 14.71 3.56
N LYS A 164 -6.17 13.62 4.05
CA LYS A 164 -5.78 12.24 3.72
C LYS A 164 -6.82 11.53 2.86
N TRP A 165 -8.09 11.89 3.01
CA TRP A 165 -9.20 11.27 2.31
C TRP A 165 -9.76 12.20 1.25
N TRP A 166 -9.97 11.68 0.03
CA TRP A 166 -10.53 12.50 -1.07
C TRP A 166 -12.03 12.74 -0.92
N GLY A 167 -12.71 11.89 -0.18
CA GLY A 167 -14.10 12.05 0.22
C GLY A 167 -15.10 11.37 -0.73
N TYR A 168 -16.24 10.97 -0.13
CA TYR A 168 -17.32 10.22 -0.79
C TYR A 168 -17.88 10.93 -2.03
N LYS A 169 -18.19 12.22 -1.91
CA LYS A 169 -18.79 13.02 -2.99
C LYS A 169 -17.88 13.12 -4.21
N ASN A 170 -16.58 13.27 -3.97
CA ASN A 170 -15.61 13.35 -5.07
C ASN A 170 -15.49 12.02 -5.81
N TYR A 171 -15.46 10.90 -5.09
CA TYR A 171 -15.44 9.57 -5.72
C TYR A 171 -16.72 9.28 -6.48
N SER A 172 -17.91 9.58 -5.94
CA SER A 172 -19.19 9.38 -6.62
C SER A 172 -19.28 10.23 -7.89
N GLU A 173 -18.88 11.48 -7.84
CA GLU A 173 -18.87 12.35 -9.02
C GLU A 173 -17.87 11.88 -10.09
N LEU A 174 -16.67 11.41 -9.67
CA LEU A 174 -15.71 10.83 -10.61
C LEU A 174 -16.24 9.54 -11.23
N ALA A 175 -16.84 8.66 -10.44
CA ALA A 175 -17.48 7.43 -10.93
C ALA A 175 -18.54 7.75 -12.00
N LYS A 176 -19.42 8.70 -11.73
CA LYS A 176 -20.45 9.16 -12.67
C LYS A 176 -19.86 9.58 -14.02
N ARG A 177 -18.76 10.34 -14.04
CA ARG A 177 -18.10 10.79 -15.26
C ARG A 177 -17.40 9.66 -16.00
N LEU A 178 -16.69 8.79 -15.28
CA LEU A 178 -15.98 7.66 -15.89
C LEU A 178 -16.94 6.61 -16.47
N ARG A 179 -18.16 6.48 -15.93
CA ARG A 179 -19.20 5.57 -16.48
C ARG A 179 -19.59 5.83 -17.91
N GLU A 180 -19.29 7.00 -18.46
CA GLU A 180 -19.49 7.27 -19.89
C GLU A 180 -18.60 6.37 -20.77
N HIS A 181 -17.50 5.85 -20.24
CA HIS A 181 -16.50 5.09 -21.00
C HIS A 181 -16.18 3.71 -20.39
N TYR A 182 -16.33 3.54 -19.07
CA TYR A 182 -15.94 2.35 -18.33
C TYR A 182 -17.05 1.86 -17.42
N SER A 183 -17.03 0.58 -17.11
CA SER A 183 -17.74 0.10 -15.92
C SER A 183 -16.93 0.43 -14.67
N ILE A 184 -17.60 0.74 -13.57
CA ILE A 184 -16.95 1.11 -12.32
C ILE A 184 -17.09 -0.03 -11.31
N ILE A 185 -15.96 -0.55 -10.84
CA ILE A 185 -15.92 -1.56 -9.79
C ILE A 185 -15.35 -0.94 -8.52
N GLN A 186 -16.17 -0.87 -7.48
CA GLN A 186 -15.71 -0.43 -6.16
C GLN A 186 -15.15 -1.59 -5.36
N ILE A 187 -13.98 -1.38 -4.76
CA ILE A 187 -13.36 -2.30 -3.80
C ILE A 187 -13.23 -1.66 -2.42
N GLY A 188 -13.10 -2.49 -1.38
CA GLY A 188 -12.91 -1.98 -0.01
C GLY A 188 -13.20 -3.00 1.08
N SER A 189 -13.15 -2.55 2.34
CA SER A 189 -13.55 -3.37 3.50
C SER A 189 -15.07 -3.49 3.56
N SER A 190 -15.56 -4.54 4.22
CA SER A 190 -17.00 -4.87 4.31
C SER A 190 -17.87 -3.80 4.98
N ASP A 191 -17.27 -2.91 5.79
CA ASP A 191 -17.93 -1.85 6.54
C ASP A 191 -17.87 -0.47 5.86
N GLN A 192 -17.32 -0.41 4.65
CA GLN A 192 -17.18 0.85 3.96
C GLN A 192 -18.45 1.22 3.17
N PRO A 193 -18.73 2.52 3.03
CA PRO A 193 -19.91 2.96 2.30
C PRO A 193 -19.80 2.61 0.81
N ILE A 194 -20.94 2.29 0.20
CA ILE A 194 -21.07 2.10 -1.23
C ILE A 194 -21.18 3.47 -1.88
N LEU A 195 -20.33 3.72 -2.88
CA LEU A 195 -20.37 4.94 -3.69
C LEU A 195 -21.59 4.97 -4.58
N ASP A 196 -22.07 6.16 -4.91
CA ASP A 196 -23.06 6.32 -5.95
C ASP A 196 -22.40 6.09 -7.34
N ASP A 197 -23.19 5.72 -8.32
CA ASP A 197 -22.77 5.53 -9.71
C ASP A 197 -21.69 4.45 -9.96
N VAL A 198 -21.63 3.41 -9.12
CA VAL A 198 -20.81 2.22 -9.37
C VAL A 198 -21.65 1.10 -9.99
N ASP A 199 -21.02 0.30 -10.85
CA ASP A 199 -21.70 -0.83 -11.51
C ASP A 199 -21.58 -2.11 -10.69
N HIS A 200 -20.46 -2.31 -9.99
CA HIS A 200 -20.23 -3.45 -9.12
C HIS A 200 -19.53 -3.05 -7.83
N VAL A 201 -19.85 -3.80 -6.77
CA VAL A 201 -19.33 -3.59 -5.43
C VAL A 201 -18.70 -4.88 -4.93
N VAL A 202 -17.41 -4.82 -4.62
CA VAL A 202 -16.60 -5.95 -4.12
C VAL A 202 -15.95 -5.55 -2.80
N LEU A 203 -16.69 -5.69 -1.72
CA LEU A 203 -16.24 -5.35 -0.37
C LEU A 203 -15.89 -6.58 0.45
N GLY A 204 -14.91 -6.47 1.36
CA GLY A 204 -14.55 -7.50 2.33
C GLY A 204 -13.98 -8.78 1.71
N ARG A 205 -13.40 -8.71 0.52
CA ARG A 205 -12.75 -9.87 -0.11
C ARG A 205 -11.28 -9.95 0.26
N PRO A 206 -10.69 -11.16 0.31
CA PRO A 206 -9.25 -11.36 0.47
C PRO A 206 -8.45 -10.59 -0.58
N LEU A 207 -7.26 -10.12 -0.22
CA LEU A 207 -6.42 -9.27 -1.09
C LEU A 207 -6.09 -9.92 -2.44
N LYS A 208 -5.90 -11.25 -2.48
CA LYS A 208 -5.64 -11.99 -3.73
C LYS A 208 -6.80 -11.91 -4.74
N HIS A 209 -8.05 -11.79 -4.28
CA HIS A 209 -9.22 -11.58 -5.15
C HIS A 209 -9.30 -10.14 -5.61
N VAL A 210 -9.08 -9.19 -4.69
CA VAL A 210 -9.06 -7.75 -5.00
C VAL A 210 -7.98 -7.46 -6.04
N LEU A 211 -6.81 -8.05 -5.86
CA LEU A 211 -5.68 -7.89 -6.77
C LEU A 211 -5.97 -8.47 -8.16
N GLY A 212 -6.67 -9.61 -8.25
CA GLY A 212 -7.14 -10.15 -9.53
C GLY A 212 -8.06 -9.19 -10.27
N ILE A 213 -8.98 -8.55 -9.55
CA ILE A 213 -9.86 -7.51 -10.13
C ILE A 213 -9.03 -6.30 -10.60
N MET A 214 -8.09 -5.83 -9.80
CA MET A 214 -7.25 -4.68 -10.15
C MET A 214 -6.36 -4.99 -11.37
N LYS A 215 -5.82 -6.20 -11.46
CA LYS A 215 -4.88 -6.60 -12.52
C LYS A 215 -5.52 -6.65 -13.91
N GLU A 216 -6.79 -7.00 -13.98
CA GLU A 216 -7.56 -7.08 -15.23
C GLU A 216 -8.30 -5.77 -15.57
N SER A 217 -8.16 -4.73 -14.72
CA SER A 217 -8.75 -3.41 -14.98
C SER A 217 -7.90 -2.59 -15.95
N GLU A 218 -8.52 -1.62 -16.62
CA GLU A 218 -7.77 -0.62 -17.40
C GLU A 218 -6.82 0.18 -16.50
N PHE A 219 -7.31 0.57 -15.32
CA PHE A 219 -6.52 1.22 -14.30
C PHE A 219 -7.23 1.21 -12.93
N TYR A 220 -6.45 1.47 -11.90
CA TYR A 220 -6.94 1.80 -10.57
C TYR A 220 -6.87 3.32 -10.36
N VAL A 221 -7.84 3.92 -9.69
CA VAL A 221 -7.80 5.32 -9.28
C VAL A 221 -8.18 5.48 -7.82
N GLY A 222 -7.30 6.07 -7.02
CA GLY A 222 -7.55 6.25 -5.58
C GLY A 222 -6.51 7.07 -4.86
N GLU A 223 -6.84 7.50 -3.65
CA GLU A 223 -5.88 8.15 -2.74
C GLU A 223 -4.76 7.19 -2.32
N ILE A 224 -3.69 7.77 -1.75
CA ILE A 224 -2.54 7.01 -1.26
C ILE A 224 -2.97 6.15 -0.07
N ASN A 225 -3.08 4.85 -0.31
CA ASN A 225 -3.47 3.83 0.65
C ASN A 225 -2.84 2.48 0.30
N GLY A 226 -3.17 1.42 1.04
CA GLY A 226 -2.63 0.07 0.77
C GLY A 226 -2.85 -0.43 -0.66
N MET A 227 -3.96 -0.06 -1.31
CA MET A 227 -4.27 -0.51 -2.68
C MET A 227 -3.36 0.17 -3.73
N ILE A 228 -2.98 1.42 -3.55
CA ILE A 228 -1.99 2.10 -4.39
C ILE A 228 -0.63 1.39 -4.32
N HIS A 229 -0.21 0.97 -3.13
CA HIS A 229 1.03 0.21 -2.98
C HIS A 229 0.92 -1.16 -3.65
N LEU A 230 -0.20 -1.86 -3.51
CA LEU A 230 -0.46 -3.11 -4.23
C LEU A 230 -0.40 -2.91 -5.75
N ALA A 231 -1.04 -1.87 -6.28
CA ALA A 231 -0.96 -1.54 -7.70
C ALA A 231 0.49 -1.31 -8.14
N GLY A 232 1.26 -0.54 -7.35
CA GLY A 232 2.67 -0.27 -7.61
C GLY A 232 3.53 -1.52 -7.69
N HIS A 233 3.39 -2.43 -6.72
CA HIS A 233 4.15 -3.68 -6.64
C HIS A 233 3.84 -4.64 -7.80
N HIS A 234 2.62 -4.60 -8.31
CA HIS A 234 2.17 -5.50 -9.39
C HIS A 234 2.16 -4.87 -10.78
N GLY A 235 2.69 -3.66 -10.93
CA GLY A 235 2.75 -2.99 -12.22
C GLY A 235 1.38 -2.63 -12.80
N ILE A 236 0.35 -2.52 -11.98
CA ILE A 236 -1.01 -2.16 -12.40
C ILE A 236 -1.05 -0.66 -12.67
N PRO A 237 -1.52 -0.21 -13.86
CA PRO A 237 -1.68 1.21 -14.13
C PRO A 237 -2.56 1.88 -13.07
N ALA A 238 -2.14 3.02 -12.54
CA ALA A 238 -2.90 3.67 -11.49
C ALA A 238 -2.78 5.20 -11.52
N TYR A 239 -3.90 5.87 -11.22
CA TYR A 239 -3.92 7.30 -10.93
C TYR A 239 -3.93 7.49 -9.41
N ALA A 240 -2.80 7.93 -8.89
CA ALA A 240 -2.59 8.10 -7.45
C ALA A 240 -3.00 9.50 -7.02
N ILE A 241 -4.08 9.61 -6.25
CA ILE A 241 -4.63 10.88 -5.81
C ILE A 241 -3.93 11.35 -4.53
N TYR A 242 -3.23 12.46 -4.61
CA TYR A 242 -2.55 13.12 -3.50
C TYR A 242 -3.43 14.24 -2.93
N CYS A 243 -3.97 14.02 -1.75
CA CYS A 243 -4.91 14.95 -1.10
C CYS A 243 -4.24 15.99 -0.20
N GLY A 244 -2.94 15.91 -0.03
CA GLY A 244 -2.17 16.66 0.98
C GLY A 244 -1.80 15.72 2.13
N GLY A 245 -1.71 16.21 3.35
CA GLY A 245 -1.43 15.36 4.52
C GLY A 245 0.00 14.83 4.60
N GLY A 246 0.96 15.43 3.89
CA GLY A 246 2.37 15.05 3.92
C GLY A 246 2.78 13.94 2.95
N GLU A 247 1.83 13.38 2.21
CA GLU A 247 2.14 12.40 1.17
C GLU A 247 2.63 13.10 -0.11
N HIS A 248 3.66 12.53 -0.74
CA HIS A 248 4.26 13.09 -1.94
C HIS A 248 4.71 11.96 -2.89
N PRO A 249 4.60 12.15 -4.23
CA PRO A 249 4.98 11.12 -5.21
C PRO A 249 6.41 10.59 -5.05
N GLU A 250 7.34 11.41 -4.62
CA GLU A 250 8.73 11.00 -4.38
C GLU A 250 8.89 9.98 -3.23
N PHE A 251 7.94 9.94 -2.29
CA PHE A 251 7.98 9.01 -1.15
C PHE A 251 7.22 7.72 -1.40
N THR A 252 6.10 7.81 -2.10
CA THR A 252 5.11 6.72 -2.20
C THR A 252 4.75 6.34 -3.63
N GLY A 253 5.29 7.05 -4.63
CA GLY A 253 5.00 6.82 -6.04
C GLY A 253 5.78 5.65 -6.64
N TYR A 254 5.16 4.94 -7.56
CA TYR A 254 5.75 3.87 -8.36
C TYR A 254 5.74 4.27 -9.84
N LYS A 255 6.62 3.65 -10.66
CA LYS A 255 6.77 4.00 -12.09
C LYS A 255 5.50 3.82 -12.92
N ASN A 256 4.62 2.91 -12.53
CA ASN A 256 3.34 2.63 -13.18
C ASN A 256 2.19 3.52 -12.67
N GLN A 257 2.48 4.54 -11.87
CA GLN A 257 1.50 5.43 -11.29
C GLN A 257 1.63 6.84 -11.84
N ILE A 258 0.49 7.43 -12.17
CA ILE A 258 0.38 8.83 -12.56
C ILE A 258 -0.06 9.63 -11.33
N PRO A 259 0.81 10.48 -10.78
CA PRO A 259 0.46 11.29 -9.63
C PRO A 259 -0.57 12.35 -10.02
N THR A 260 -1.65 12.40 -9.26
CA THR A 260 -2.76 13.32 -9.49
C THR A 260 -3.06 14.10 -8.21
N TRP A 261 -3.01 15.42 -8.30
CA TRP A 261 -3.32 16.26 -7.14
C TRP A 261 -4.84 16.40 -6.99
N GLY A 262 -5.38 15.81 -5.92
CA GLY A 262 -6.81 15.67 -5.66
C GLY A 262 -7.52 16.95 -5.19
N LYS A 263 -7.21 18.11 -5.82
CA LYS A 263 -7.87 19.37 -5.47
C LYS A 263 -9.34 19.41 -5.88
N THR A 264 -9.66 18.87 -7.05
CA THR A 264 -11.03 18.81 -7.58
C THR A 264 -11.23 17.56 -8.44
N VAL A 265 -12.48 17.11 -8.57
CA VAL A 265 -12.86 16.01 -9.47
C VAL A 265 -12.48 16.31 -10.91
N GLU A 266 -12.70 17.57 -11.34
CA GLU A 266 -12.35 18.03 -12.69
C GLU A 266 -10.86 17.83 -12.98
N HIS A 267 -9.99 18.18 -12.04
CA HIS A 267 -8.55 18.02 -12.21
C HIS A 267 -8.16 16.55 -12.39
N VAL A 268 -8.71 15.65 -11.56
CA VAL A 268 -8.46 14.21 -11.64
C VAL A 268 -8.98 13.64 -12.97
N TYR A 269 -10.21 13.98 -13.36
CA TYR A 269 -10.82 13.53 -14.59
C TYR A 269 -10.04 13.97 -15.84
N ILE A 270 -9.62 15.25 -15.90
CA ILE A 270 -8.81 15.76 -17.02
C ILE A 270 -7.44 15.05 -17.06
N THR A 271 -6.83 14.75 -15.92
CA THR A 271 -5.56 14.03 -15.89
C THR A 271 -5.73 12.64 -16.50
N ILE A 272 -6.78 11.91 -16.14
CA ILE A 272 -7.10 10.60 -16.73
C ILE A 272 -7.27 10.72 -18.24
N LYS A 273 -8.07 11.67 -18.70
CA LYS A 273 -8.37 11.85 -20.14
C LYS A 273 -7.20 12.34 -21.00
N LYS A 274 -6.15 12.88 -20.43
CA LYS A 274 -4.95 13.29 -21.19
C LYS A 274 -3.97 12.15 -21.41
N GLU A 275 -4.02 11.13 -20.58
CA GLU A 275 -3.12 9.98 -20.64
C GLU A 275 -3.73 8.80 -21.45
N GLU A 276 -5.03 8.83 -21.76
CA GLU A 276 -5.70 7.94 -22.70
C GLU A 276 -5.35 8.30 -24.17
#